data_76362603e2e48d779d387afd53f1cd69
#
_entry.id   76362603e2e48d779d387afd53f1cd69
#
_cell.length_a   1.000
_cell.length_b   1.000
_cell.length_c   1.000
_cell.angle_alpha   90.00
_cell.angle_beta   90.00
_cell.angle_gamma   90.00
#
_symmetry.space_group_name_H-M   'P 1'
#
loop_
_entity.id
_entity.type
_entity.pdbx_description
1 polymer ?
#
loop_
_entity_poly.entity_id
_entity_poly.type
_entity_poly.pdbx_seq_one_letter_code
_entity_poly.pdbx_strand_id
1 'polypeptide(L)'
;MTPILPLAFARRHGLLLTGIDGEFAQIVIRPDVVPSAIAEARRHLGMPLHLRKVAADEFDALLRLAYEAGSDARTAAGGLDDTADLAFLAQDLPEQSDLLDSEDDAPIIRLINALLTQAIKENASDIHIEPFENRLVVRLRVDGVLREVLQTKRAVAAAVVSRIKVMSKLDIAEKRLPQDGRISLKVAGRAVDVRVSTIPSGHGERVVLRLLDKQ
;
A
#
# COMPACT_ATOMS: atom_id res chain seq x y z
N MET A 1 -12.22 -19.36 -3.32
CA MET A 1 -11.27 -18.20 -3.43
C MET A 1 -10.87 -18.10 -4.89
N THR A 2 -11.18 -17.00 -5.54
CA THR A 2 -10.78 -16.77 -6.94
C THR A 2 -9.28 -16.53 -6.95
N PRO A 3 -8.46 -17.34 -7.64
CA PRO A 3 -7.02 -17.11 -7.70
C PRO A 3 -6.76 -15.80 -8.43
N ILE A 4 -5.96 -14.92 -7.84
CA ILE A 4 -5.60 -13.62 -8.41
C ILE A 4 -4.09 -13.63 -8.67
N LEU A 5 -3.67 -13.18 -9.85
CA LEU A 5 -2.25 -12.94 -10.10
C LEU A 5 -1.83 -11.65 -9.37
N PRO A 6 -0.71 -11.65 -8.62
CA PRO A 6 -0.21 -10.44 -7.96
C PRO A 6 0.10 -9.33 -8.99
N LEU A 7 -0.19 -8.07 -8.64
CA LEU A 7 0.10 -6.91 -9.51
C LEU A 7 1.58 -6.84 -9.91
N ALA A 8 2.48 -7.11 -8.97
CA ALA A 8 3.92 -7.15 -9.23
C ALA A 8 4.30 -8.21 -10.27
N PHE A 9 3.67 -9.38 -10.22
CA PHE A 9 3.84 -10.44 -11.21
C PHE A 9 3.28 -10.02 -12.58
N ALA A 10 2.06 -9.47 -12.60
CA ALA A 10 1.40 -9.00 -13.81
C ALA A 10 2.24 -7.91 -14.53
N ARG A 11 2.74 -6.95 -13.75
CA ARG A 11 3.55 -5.83 -14.24
C ARG A 11 4.92 -6.28 -14.74
N ARG A 12 5.62 -7.13 -13.97
CA ARG A 12 6.96 -7.61 -14.30
C ARG A 12 6.97 -8.53 -15.51
N HIS A 13 5.97 -9.40 -15.61
CA HIS A 13 5.93 -10.46 -16.63
C HIS A 13 4.95 -10.18 -17.78
N GLY A 14 4.20 -9.09 -17.72
CA GLY A 14 3.24 -8.70 -18.77
C GLY A 14 2.07 -9.66 -18.93
N LEU A 15 1.56 -10.24 -17.81
CA LEU A 15 0.39 -11.13 -17.79
C LEU A 15 -0.68 -10.57 -16.85
N LEU A 16 -1.90 -10.41 -17.33
CA LEU A 16 -3.04 -9.90 -16.56
C LEU A 16 -4.19 -10.91 -16.59
N LEU A 17 -4.64 -11.35 -15.42
CA LEU A 17 -5.88 -12.12 -15.28
C LEU A 17 -7.07 -11.16 -15.38
N THR A 18 -7.89 -11.33 -16.40
CA THR A 18 -9.09 -10.48 -16.64
C THR A 18 -10.38 -11.14 -16.19
N GLY A 19 -10.38 -12.46 -15.99
CA GLY A 19 -11.55 -13.20 -15.54
C GLY A 19 -11.35 -14.70 -15.57
N ILE A 20 -12.36 -15.44 -15.08
CA ILE A 20 -12.42 -16.89 -15.18
C ILE A 20 -13.73 -17.24 -15.90
N ASP A 21 -13.62 -18.03 -16.95
CA ASP A 21 -14.75 -18.49 -17.74
C ASP A 21 -14.76 -20.03 -17.74
N GLY A 22 -15.67 -20.61 -16.95
CA GLY A 22 -15.73 -22.03 -16.72
C GLY A 22 -14.43 -22.59 -16.13
N GLU A 23 -13.76 -23.48 -16.89
CA GLU A 23 -12.49 -24.13 -16.49
C GLU A 23 -11.23 -23.36 -16.94
N PHE A 24 -11.38 -22.18 -17.60
CA PHE A 24 -10.29 -21.44 -18.20
C PHE A 24 -10.08 -20.08 -17.51
N ALA A 25 -8.83 -19.75 -17.21
CA ALA A 25 -8.45 -18.40 -16.83
C ALA A 25 -8.19 -17.52 -18.07
N GLN A 26 -8.89 -16.41 -18.20
CA GLN A 26 -8.72 -15.43 -19.28
C GLN A 26 -7.53 -14.54 -18.95
N ILE A 27 -6.45 -14.67 -19.70
CA ILE A 27 -5.21 -13.92 -19.49
C ILE A 27 -4.92 -13.03 -20.69
N VAL A 28 -4.73 -11.74 -20.42
CA VAL A 28 -4.20 -10.79 -21.39
C VAL A 28 -2.68 -10.72 -21.24
N ILE A 29 -1.95 -10.79 -22.37
CA ILE A 29 -0.48 -10.79 -22.37
C ILE A 29 0.09 -9.71 -23.29
N ARG A 30 1.24 -9.15 -22.89
CA ARG A 30 2.03 -8.27 -23.74
C ARG A 30 2.76 -9.05 -24.83
N PRO A 31 3.21 -8.37 -25.93
CA PRO A 31 3.90 -9.03 -27.03
C PRO A 31 5.25 -9.67 -26.65
N ASP A 32 5.90 -9.17 -25.61
CA ASP A 32 7.25 -9.52 -25.12
C ASP A 32 7.26 -10.55 -23.98
N VAL A 33 6.08 -11.11 -23.64
CA VAL A 33 5.96 -12.12 -22.58
C VAL A 33 6.81 -13.35 -22.87
N VAL A 34 7.58 -13.77 -21.87
CA VAL A 34 8.40 -15.00 -21.94
C VAL A 34 7.57 -16.25 -21.58
N PRO A 35 7.81 -17.40 -22.28
CA PRO A 35 7.04 -18.63 -22.04
C PRO A 35 7.09 -19.15 -20.60
N SER A 36 8.19 -18.91 -19.88
CA SER A 36 8.35 -19.30 -18.48
C SER A 36 7.36 -18.61 -17.55
N ALA A 37 7.05 -17.34 -17.82
CA ALA A 37 6.06 -16.59 -17.04
C ALA A 37 4.63 -17.12 -17.25
N ILE A 38 4.30 -17.57 -18.47
CA ILE A 38 3.00 -18.22 -18.75
C ILE A 38 2.89 -19.54 -18.00
N ALA A 39 3.97 -20.33 -17.98
CA ALA A 39 4.01 -21.59 -17.25
C ALA A 39 3.87 -21.40 -15.74
N GLU A 40 4.45 -20.33 -15.20
CA GLU A 40 4.35 -19.96 -13.78
C GLU A 40 2.94 -19.50 -13.43
N ALA A 41 2.32 -18.63 -14.24
CA ALA A 41 0.94 -18.22 -14.08
C ALA A 41 -0.02 -19.43 -14.11
N ARG A 42 0.19 -20.37 -15.02
CA ARG A 42 -0.61 -21.60 -15.10
C ARG A 42 -0.49 -22.47 -13.83
N ARG A 43 0.73 -22.60 -13.29
CA ARG A 43 0.97 -23.34 -12.04
C ARG A 43 0.29 -22.66 -10.85
N HIS A 44 0.37 -21.34 -10.79
CA HIS A 44 -0.23 -20.56 -9.71
C HIS A 44 -1.76 -20.61 -9.73
N LEU A 45 -2.35 -20.50 -10.91
CA LEU A 45 -3.82 -20.51 -11.08
C LEU A 45 -4.41 -21.93 -11.02
N GLY A 46 -3.61 -22.96 -11.26
CA GLY A 46 -4.06 -24.36 -11.20
C GLY A 46 -5.07 -24.77 -12.28
N MET A 47 -5.22 -23.95 -13.34
CA MET A 47 -6.20 -24.16 -14.41
C MET A 47 -5.62 -23.81 -15.80
N PRO A 48 -6.22 -24.29 -16.90
CA PRO A 48 -5.82 -23.90 -18.26
C PRO A 48 -5.97 -22.41 -18.49
N LEU A 49 -5.07 -21.83 -19.29
CA LEU A 49 -5.07 -20.41 -19.62
C LEU A 49 -5.58 -20.19 -21.05
N HIS A 50 -6.49 -19.24 -21.20
CA HIS A 50 -6.87 -18.69 -22.49
C HIS A 50 -6.14 -17.34 -22.67
N LEU A 51 -5.19 -17.29 -23.60
CA LEU A 51 -4.29 -16.17 -23.77
C LEU A 51 -4.78 -15.23 -24.89
N ARG A 52 -4.91 -13.93 -24.60
CA ARG A 52 -5.17 -12.88 -25.56
C ARG A 52 -3.98 -11.91 -25.60
N LYS A 53 -3.31 -11.81 -26.75
CA LYS A 53 -2.20 -10.89 -26.95
C LYS A 53 -2.72 -9.49 -27.32
N VAL A 54 -2.21 -8.45 -26.65
CA VAL A 54 -2.56 -7.05 -26.88
C VAL A 54 -1.29 -6.20 -27.02
N ALA A 55 -1.43 -4.97 -27.55
CA ALA A 55 -0.34 -4.00 -27.59
C ALA A 55 0.07 -3.55 -26.17
N ALA A 56 1.29 -3.03 -26.01
CA ALA A 56 1.81 -2.67 -24.68
C ALA A 56 1.00 -1.56 -24.01
N ASP A 57 0.59 -0.55 -24.77
CA ASP A 57 -0.27 0.55 -24.32
C ASP A 57 -1.68 0.09 -23.94
N GLU A 58 -2.27 -0.85 -24.70
CA GLU A 58 -3.56 -1.48 -24.35
C GLU A 58 -3.42 -2.32 -23.07
N PHE A 59 -2.31 -3.06 -22.92
CA PHE A 59 -2.03 -3.84 -21.71
C PHE A 59 -1.94 -2.94 -20.47
N ASP A 60 -1.21 -1.83 -20.55
CA ASP A 60 -1.03 -0.89 -19.46
C ASP A 60 -2.33 -0.20 -19.06
N ALA A 61 -3.19 0.09 -20.04
CA ALA A 61 -4.53 0.62 -19.79
C ALA A 61 -5.43 -0.41 -19.08
N LEU A 62 -5.42 -1.67 -19.54
CA LEU A 62 -6.18 -2.76 -18.93
C LEU A 62 -5.64 -3.10 -17.53
N LEU A 63 -4.33 -3.05 -17.32
CA LEU A 63 -3.70 -3.26 -16.03
C LEU A 63 -4.16 -2.21 -15.01
N ARG A 64 -4.14 -0.92 -15.38
CA ARG A 64 -4.67 0.15 -14.55
C ARG A 64 -6.14 -0.08 -14.22
N LEU A 65 -6.96 -0.30 -15.23
CA LEU A 65 -8.40 -0.51 -15.05
C LEU A 65 -8.72 -1.70 -14.14
N ALA A 66 -8.02 -2.82 -14.29
CA ALA A 66 -8.25 -4.03 -13.51
C ALA A 66 -7.87 -3.86 -12.04
N TYR A 67 -6.80 -3.11 -11.75
CA TYR A 67 -6.33 -2.91 -10.38
C TYR A 67 -6.88 -1.63 -9.73
N GLU A 68 -7.26 -0.59 -10.50
CA GLU A 68 -8.00 0.57 -10.01
C GLU A 68 -9.47 0.21 -9.73
N ALA A 69 -10.15 -0.47 -10.67
CA ALA A 69 -11.50 -0.98 -10.46
C ALA A 69 -11.55 -2.08 -9.39
N GLY A 70 -10.47 -2.87 -9.24
CA GLY A 70 -10.31 -3.87 -8.17
C GLY A 70 -10.19 -3.22 -6.80
N SER A 71 -9.57 -2.04 -6.67
CA SER A 71 -9.52 -1.29 -5.42
C SER A 71 -10.90 -0.73 -5.03
N ASP A 72 -11.65 -0.19 -5.98
CA ASP A 72 -12.99 0.36 -5.74
C ASP A 72 -14.05 -0.73 -5.48
N ALA A 73 -13.98 -1.87 -6.20
CA ALA A 73 -14.90 -2.99 -6.02
C ALA A 73 -14.61 -3.79 -4.72
N ARG A 74 -13.35 -3.89 -4.31
CA ARG A 74 -12.95 -4.51 -3.03
C ARG A 74 -13.31 -3.64 -1.84
N THR A 75 -13.21 -2.32 -1.99
CA THR A 75 -13.68 -1.36 -0.97
C THR A 75 -15.20 -1.42 -0.79
N ALA A 76 -15.95 -1.71 -1.87
CA ALA A 76 -17.40 -1.87 -1.82
C ALA A 76 -17.86 -3.25 -1.30
N ALA A 77 -17.03 -4.31 -1.42
CA ALA A 77 -17.40 -5.68 -1.08
C ALA A 77 -17.00 -6.14 0.35
N GLY A 78 -16.42 -5.27 1.18
CA GLY A 78 -16.26 -5.52 2.63
C GLY A 78 -15.39 -6.72 3.03
N GLY A 79 -14.45 -7.16 2.19
CA GLY A 79 -13.63 -8.34 2.46
C GLY A 79 -12.13 -8.09 2.22
N LEU A 80 -11.49 -7.30 3.07
CA LEU A 80 -10.04 -7.18 3.13
C LEU A 80 -9.50 -8.09 4.23
N ASP A 81 -8.59 -8.97 3.87
CA ASP A 81 -7.64 -9.56 4.82
C ASP A 81 -6.55 -8.49 5.03
N ASP A 82 -6.85 -7.58 5.97
CA ASP A 82 -6.24 -6.23 6.09
C ASP A 82 -4.71 -6.26 6.33
N THR A 83 -4.14 -7.36 6.80
CA THR A 83 -2.70 -7.46 7.09
C THR A 83 -1.86 -7.84 5.87
N ALA A 84 -2.40 -8.65 4.96
CA ALA A 84 -1.71 -9.06 3.74
C ALA A 84 -1.55 -7.88 2.75
N ASP A 85 -2.53 -6.98 2.70
CA ASP A 85 -2.52 -5.84 1.80
C ASP A 85 -1.50 -4.76 2.21
N LEU A 86 -1.30 -4.52 3.51
CA LEU A 86 -0.29 -3.57 4.00
C LEU A 86 1.13 -4.08 3.77
N ALA A 87 1.38 -5.36 4.03
CA ALA A 87 2.68 -5.98 3.80
C ALA A 87 3.04 -5.95 2.31
N PHE A 88 2.05 -6.14 1.43
CA PHE A 88 2.22 -6.06 -0.02
C PHE A 88 2.55 -4.63 -0.48
N LEU A 89 1.81 -3.62 -0.01
CA LEU A 89 2.09 -2.21 -0.31
C LEU A 89 3.47 -1.77 0.18
N ALA A 90 3.93 -2.32 1.30
CA ALA A 90 5.24 -2.03 1.84
C ALA A 90 6.40 -2.73 1.09
N GLN A 91 6.14 -3.86 0.42
CA GLN A 91 7.14 -4.55 -0.40
C GLN A 91 7.36 -3.87 -1.77
N ASP A 92 6.36 -3.18 -2.29
CA ASP A 92 6.42 -2.48 -3.59
C ASP A 92 7.14 -1.11 -3.50
N LEU A 93 7.66 -0.76 -2.33
CA LEU A 93 8.40 0.48 -2.12
C LEU A 93 9.85 0.34 -2.61
N PRO A 94 10.36 1.27 -3.43
CA PRO A 94 11.71 1.22 -3.97
C PRO A 94 12.77 1.28 -2.86
N GLU A 95 13.80 0.43 -2.95
CA GLU A 95 14.86 0.32 -1.94
C GLU A 95 15.83 1.50 -1.89
N GLN A 96 16.02 2.18 -3.00
CA GLN A 96 16.86 3.36 -3.13
C GLN A 96 16.45 4.13 -4.40
N SER A 97 15.75 5.22 -4.25
CA SER A 97 15.75 6.30 -5.22
C SER A 97 15.79 7.61 -4.45
N ASP A 98 16.37 8.60 -5.08
CA ASP A 98 16.44 9.97 -4.57
C ASP A 98 14.99 10.44 -4.36
N LEU A 99 14.49 10.22 -3.13
CA LEU A 99 13.09 10.43 -2.74
C LEU A 99 12.70 11.91 -2.76
N LEU A 100 13.67 12.79 -3.07
CA LEU A 100 13.47 14.23 -3.21
C LEU A 100 13.15 14.66 -4.65
N ASP A 101 13.46 13.82 -5.66
CA ASP A 101 13.31 14.15 -7.08
C ASP A 101 12.29 13.29 -7.84
N SER A 102 11.62 12.34 -7.20
CA SER A 102 10.66 11.49 -7.90
C SER A 102 9.23 12.02 -7.76
N GLU A 103 8.59 12.30 -8.88
CA GLU A 103 7.13 12.49 -9.01
C GLU A 103 6.32 11.25 -8.55
N ASP A 104 6.97 10.19 -8.07
CA ASP A 104 6.40 8.92 -7.64
C ASP A 104 6.27 8.77 -6.11
N ASP A 105 5.73 9.77 -5.43
CA ASP A 105 5.23 9.65 -4.05
C ASP A 105 4.01 8.69 -3.92
N ALA A 106 3.48 8.24 -5.06
CA ALA A 106 2.25 7.45 -5.13
C ALA A 106 2.26 6.15 -4.27
N PRO A 107 3.35 5.37 -4.16
CA PRO A 107 3.38 4.18 -3.29
C PRO A 107 3.33 4.52 -1.80
N ILE A 108 4.06 5.56 -1.36
CA ILE A 108 4.08 6.02 0.04
C ILE A 108 2.71 6.59 0.45
N ILE A 109 2.09 7.37 -0.45
CA ILE A 109 0.76 7.93 -0.22
C ILE A 109 -0.27 6.81 -0.09
N ARG A 110 -0.20 5.78 -0.95
CA ARG A 110 -1.09 4.60 -0.87
C ARG A 110 -0.92 3.85 0.44
N LEU A 111 0.31 3.63 0.89
CA LEU A 111 0.59 2.99 2.18
C LEU A 111 -0.01 3.78 3.34
N ILE A 112 0.22 5.10 3.41
CA ILE A 112 -0.32 5.95 4.47
C ILE A 112 -1.85 5.94 4.45
N ASN A 113 -2.47 6.05 3.27
CA ASN A 113 -3.93 6.00 3.14
C ASN A 113 -4.51 4.63 3.54
N ALA A 114 -3.84 3.53 3.22
CA ALA A 114 -4.24 2.19 3.63
C ALA A 114 -4.16 2.02 5.15
N LEU A 115 -3.09 2.52 5.80
CA LEU A 115 -2.93 2.51 7.26
C LEU A 115 -4.04 3.32 7.95
N LEU A 116 -4.36 4.50 7.43
CA LEU A 116 -5.45 5.34 7.96
C LEU A 116 -6.81 4.67 7.79
N THR A 117 -7.06 4.07 6.63
CA THR A 117 -8.30 3.35 6.35
C THR A 117 -8.47 2.15 7.29
N GLN A 118 -7.41 1.36 7.48
CA GLN A 118 -7.44 0.23 8.40
C GLN A 118 -7.65 0.68 9.84
N ALA A 119 -6.95 1.72 10.29
CA ALA A 119 -7.12 2.26 11.64
C ALA A 119 -8.56 2.71 11.91
N ILE A 120 -9.21 3.35 10.93
CA ILE A 120 -10.62 3.76 11.04
C ILE A 120 -11.56 2.56 11.09
N LYS A 121 -11.35 1.55 10.23
CA LYS A 121 -12.16 0.32 10.22
C LYS A 121 -12.08 -0.43 11.54
N GLU A 122 -10.90 -0.47 12.16
CA GLU A 122 -10.66 -1.16 13.42
C GLU A 122 -10.98 -0.30 14.64
N ASN A 123 -11.49 0.93 14.47
CA ASN A 123 -11.72 1.91 15.54
C ASN A 123 -10.47 2.15 16.40
N ALA A 124 -9.30 2.19 15.76
CA ALA A 124 -8.07 2.48 16.45
C ALA A 124 -8.02 3.93 16.92
N SER A 125 -7.52 4.16 18.13
CA SER A 125 -7.30 5.51 18.65
C SER A 125 -6.02 6.14 18.14
N ASP A 126 -4.97 5.35 17.96
CA ASP A 126 -3.65 5.83 17.56
C ASP A 126 -2.99 4.87 16.56
N ILE A 127 -2.19 5.44 15.64
CA ILE A 127 -1.25 4.71 14.78
C ILE A 127 0.15 5.09 15.23
N HIS A 128 0.97 4.10 15.58
CA HIS A 128 2.36 4.27 15.94
C HIS A 128 3.25 3.78 14.80
N ILE A 129 4.12 4.64 14.29
CA ILE A 129 5.10 4.34 13.24
C ILE A 129 6.47 4.46 13.87
N GLU A 130 7.17 3.35 14.03
CA GLU A 130 8.36 3.26 14.86
C GLU A 130 9.53 2.66 14.08
N PRO A 131 10.57 3.46 13.76
CA PRO A 131 11.79 2.96 13.18
C PRO A 131 12.63 2.23 14.25
N PHE A 132 13.12 1.05 13.90
CA PHE A 132 14.11 0.26 14.61
C PHE A 132 15.40 0.18 13.80
N GLU A 133 16.42 -0.49 14.34
CA GLU A 133 17.73 -0.60 13.69
C GLU A 133 17.67 -1.13 12.25
N ASN A 134 16.87 -2.17 12.00
CA ASN A 134 16.79 -2.87 10.71
C ASN A 134 15.38 -2.91 10.08
N ARG A 135 14.37 -2.37 10.75
CA ARG A 135 12.98 -2.43 10.31
C ARG A 135 12.18 -1.20 10.72
N LEU A 136 11.08 -0.99 10.03
CA LEU A 136 9.99 -0.10 10.42
C LEU A 136 8.82 -0.95 10.90
N VAL A 137 8.27 -0.62 12.06
CA VAL A 137 7.10 -1.29 12.62
C VAL A 137 5.96 -0.30 12.73
N VAL A 138 4.77 -0.70 12.28
CA VAL A 138 3.53 0.06 12.47
C VAL A 138 2.60 -0.71 13.38
N ARG A 139 2.09 -0.02 14.40
CA ARG A 139 1.16 -0.57 15.38
C ARG A 139 -0.09 0.28 15.48
N LEU A 140 -1.24 -0.35 15.60
CA LEU A 140 -2.50 0.30 15.92
C LEU A 140 -2.82 0.12 17.41
N ARG A 141 -3.36 1.16 18.04
CA ARG A 141 -3.95 1.04 19.37
C ARG A 141 -5.45 0.84 19.22
N VAL A 142 -5.90 -0.37 19.52
CA VAL A 142 -7.33 -0.76 19.51
C VAL A 142 -7.71 -1.18 20.93
N ASP A 143 -8.75 -0.60 21.48
CA ASP A 143 -9.23 -0.87 22.87
C ASP A 143 -8.11 -0.77 23.92
N GLY A 144 -7.22 0.21 23.77
CA GLY A 144 -6.08 0.45 24.66
C GLY A 144 -4.85 -0.43 24.42
N VAL A 145 -4.95 -1.48 23.61
CA VAL A 145 -3.86 -2.42 23.32
C VAL A 145 -3.16 -2.07 22.01
N LEU A 146 -1.81 -2.04 22.02
CA LEU A 146 -1.00 -1.88 20.81
C LEU A 146 -0.83 -3.22 20.12
N ARG A 147 -1.25 -3.27 18.84
CA ARG A 147 -1.14 -4.44 17.98
C ARG A 147 -0.30 -4.08 16.74
N GLU A 148 0.68 -4.92 16.39
CA GLU A 148 1.46 -4.77 15.17
C GLU A 148 0.59 -5.14 13.96
N VAL A 149 0.56 -4.24 12.96
CA VAL A 149 -0.19 -4.43 11.71
C VAL A 149 0.71 -4.46 10.49
N LEU A 150 1.92 -3.92 10.59
CA LEU A 150 2.88 -3.91 9.50
C LEU A 150 4.29 -3.93 10.04
N GLN A 151 5.14 -4.77 9.42
CA GLN A 151 6.59 -4.71 9.54
C GLN A 151 7.19 -4.63 8.13
N THR A 152 8.09 -3.67 7.90
CA THR A 152 8.74 -3.48 6.61
C THR A 152 10.19 -3.03 6.78
N LYS A 153 10.92 -2.89 5.66
CA LYS A 153 12.33 -2.49 5.66
C LYS A 153 12.49 -1.07 6.22
N ARG A 154 13.57 -0.84 6.97
CA ARG A 154 13.90 0.48 7.53
C ARG A 154 14.01 1.58 6.47
N ALA A 155 14.48 1.26 5.26
CA ALA A 155 14.64 2.22 4.17
C ALA A 155 13.36 3.05 3.88
N VAL A 156 12.19 2.45 4.13
CA VAL A 156 10.87 3.08 3.95
C VAL A 156 10.58 4.14 5.02
N ALA A 157 11.21 4.05 6.19
CA ALA A 157 10.88 4.91 7.34
C ALA A 157 11.05 6.40 7.05
N ALA A 158 12.16 6.79 6.43
CA ALA A 158 12.44 8.20 6.13
C ALA A 158 11.39 8.80 5.18
N ALA A 159 11.00 8.05 4.15
CA ALA A 159 10.00 8.50 3.18
C ALA A 159 8.60 8.63 3.80
N VAL A 160 8.18 7.66 4.60
CA VAL A 160 6.89 7.71 5.32
C VAL A 160 6.85 8.89 6.29
N VAL A 161 7.91 9.09 7.09
CA VAL A 161 8.00 10.21 8.03
C VAL A 161 7.98 11.55 7.31
N SER A 162 8.80 11.72 6.26
CA SER A 162 8.83 12.95 5.45
C SER A 162 7.46 13.26 4.86
N ARG A 163 6.77 12.27 4.30
CA ARG A 163 5.44 12.45 3.73
C ARG A 163 4.40 12.85 4.77
N ILE A 164 4.43 12.24 5.94
CA ILE A 164 3.53 12.62 7.06
C ILE A 164 3.81 14.05 7.51
N LYS A 165 5.09 14.47 7.59
CA LYS A 165 5.46 15.86 7.92
C LYS A 165 4.92 16.84 6.89
N VAL A 166 5.04 16.54 5.58
CA VAL A 166 4.44 17.36 4.51
C VAL A 166 2.93 17.50 4.72
N MET A 167 2.23 16.38 4.91
CA MET A 167 0.78 16.36 5.08
C MET A 167 0.32 17.14 6.32
N SER A 168 1.13 17.16 7.38
CA SER A 168 0.85 17.86 8.64
C SER A 168 1.47 19.25 8.74
N LYS A 169 2.11 19.75 7.65
CA LYS A 169 2.77 21.05 7.56
C LYS A 169 3.87 21.25 8.60
N LEU A 170 4.63 20.18 8.88
CA LEU A 170 5.79 20.18 9.77
C LEU A 170 7.08 20.42 9.00
N ASP A 171 8.12 20.84 9.70
CA ASP A 171 9.46 21.03 9.13
C ASP A 171 10.13 19.68 8.85
N ILE A 172 10.39 19.40 7.55
CA ILE A 172 10.98 18.13 7.09
C ILE A 172 12.48 18.08 7.44
N ALA A 173 13.15 19.23 7.44
CA ALA A 173 14.59 19.32 7.69
C ALA A 173 14.95 19.13 9.16
N GLU A 174 14.09 19.56 10.09
CA GLU A 174 14.32 19.40 11.53
C GLU A 174 13.93 17.97 11.96
N LYS A 175 14.93 17.20 12.40
CA LYS A 175 14.78 15.79 12.82
C LYS A 175 15.17 15.55 14.28
N ARG A 176 15.63 16.61 14.97
CA ARG A 176 16.18 16.52 16.33
C ARG A 176 15.21 16.98 17.40
N LEU A 177 14.17 17.71 17.01
CA LEU A 177 13.17 18.26 17.92
C LEU A 177 11.81 17.62 17.68
N PRO A 178 11.04 17.38 18.74
CA PRO A 178 9.64 16.96 18.61
C PRO A 178 8.83 18.02 17.88
N GLN A 179 7.90 17.59 17.04
CA GLN A 179 6.98 18.47 16.34
C GLN A 179 5.55 17.93 16.46
N ASP A 180 4.58 18.84 16.52
CA ASP A 180 3.16 18.52 16.53
C ASP A 180 2.45 19.23 15.39
N GLY A 181 1.53 18.53 14.74
CA GLY A 181 0.74 19.06 13.63
C GLY A 181 -0.64 18.41 13.56
N ARG A 182 -1.39 18.77 12.51
CA ARG A 182 -2.71 18.20 12.24
C ARG A 182 -2.89 17.96 10.76
N ILE A 183 -3.61 16.87 10.45
CA ILE A 183 -4.02 16.53 9.10
C ILE A 183 -5.55 16.45 9.13
N SER A 184 -6.23 17.15 8.21
CA SER A 184 -7.66 16.98 7.97
C SER A 184 -7.83 16.34 6.61
N LEU A 185 -8.46 15.17 6.55
CA LEU A 185 -8.62 14.41 5.32
C LEU A 185 -9.97 13.70 5.28
N LYS A 186 -10.37 13.24 4.09
CA LYS A 186 -11.52 12.37 3.93
C LYS A 186 -11.03 10.94 3.70
N VAL A 187 -11.47 10.02 4.55
CA VAL A 187 -11.19 8.58 4.42
C VAL A 187 -12.53 7.85 4.30
N ALA A 188 -12.70 7.08 3.25
CA ALA A 188 -13.95 6.35 2.99
C ALA A 188 -15.20 7.25 3.09
N GLY A 189 -15.13 8.50 2.60
CA GLY A 189 -16.24 9.47 2.62
C GLY A 189 -16.43 10.20 3.95
N ARG A 190 -15.73 9.84 5.03
CA ARG A 190 -15.80 10.49 6.34
C ARG A 190 -14.70 11.55 6.50
N ALA A 191 -15.03 12.70 7.06
CA ALA A 191 -14.04 13.69 7.45
C ALA A 191 -13.37 13.23 8.75
N VAL A 192 -12.05 13.10 8.72
CA VAL A 192 -11.23 12.65 9.85
C VAL A 192 -10.18 13.70 10.12
N ASP A 193 -10.09 14.15 11.37
CA ASP A 193 -8.99 14.96 11.86
C ASP A 193 -7.96 14.05 12.56
N VAL A 194 -6.70 14.20 12.22
CA VAL A 194 -5.61 13.41 12.78
C VAL A 194 -4.62 14.37 13.42
N ARG A 195 -4.34 14.21 14.70
CA ARG A 195 -3.22 14.88 15.36
C ARG A 195 -1.95 14.06 15.12
N VAL A 196 -0.90 14.73 14.67
CA VAL A 196 0.40 14.15 14.36
C VAL A 196 1.43 14.64 15.36
N SER A 197 2.17 13.72 15.96
CA SER A 197 3.34 14.05 16.80
C SER A 197 4.55 13.27 16.27
N THR A 198 5.66 13.98 16.02
CA THR A 198 6.94 13.37 15.67
C THR A 198 7.91 13.51 16.83
N ILE A 199 8.63 12.46 17.14
CA ILE A 199 9.55 12.40 18.29
C ILE A 199 10.87 11.78 17.81
N PRO A 200 12.01 12.47 17.99
CA PRO A 200 13.32 11.90 17.71
C PRO A 200 13.57 10.63 18.49
N SER A 201 14.16 9.63 17.85
CA SER A 201 14.59 8.38 18.49
C SER A 201 15.95 7.93 17.96
N GLY A 202 16.57 6.92 18.59
CA GLY A 202 17.91 6.46 18.21
C GLY A 202 18.02 5.91 16.77
N HIS A 203 16.91 5.55 16.15
CA HIS A 203 16.89 4.97 14.80
C HIS A 203 16.14 5.84 13.77
N GLY A 204 15.84 7.09 14.10
CA GLY A 204 15.07 8.03 13.28
C GLY A 204 13.92 8.66 14.06
N GLU A 205 12.96 9.28 13.39
CA GLU A 205 11.81 9.87 14.06
C GLU A 205 10.66 8.85 14.20
N ARG A 206 10.15 8.73 15.41
CA ARG A 206 8.89 8.03 15.70
C ARG A 206 7.74 8.96 15.41
N VAL A 207 6.67 8.46 14.79
CA VAL A 207 5.45 9.22 14.54
C VAL A 207 4.27 8.57 15.24
N VAL A 208 3.44 9.38 15.86
CA VAL A 208 2.15 8.98 16.44
C VAL A 208 1.06 9.80 15.76
N LEU A 209 0.09 9.10 15.17
CA LEU A 209 -1.09 9.67 14.56
C LEU A 209 -2.28 9.35 15.46
N ARG A 210 -2.87 10.35 16.12
CA ARG A 210 -4.08 10.17 16.91
C ARG A 210 -5.29 10.53 16.07
N LEU A 211 -6.18 9.58 15.91
CA LEU A 211 -7.45 9.76 15.20
C LEU A 211 -8.44 10.51 16.10
N LEU A 212 -8.91 11.64 15.60
CA LEU A 212 -9.94 12.46 16.26
C LEU A 212 -11.22 12.28 15.45
N ASP A 213 -12.08 11.35 15.90
CA ASP A 213 -13.37 11.15 15.23
C ASP A 213 -14.25 12.38 15.50
N LYS A 214 -14.71 13.01 14.43
CA LYS A 214 -15.81 13.98 14.53
C LYS A 214 -17.10 13.17 14.43
N GLN A 215 -17.67 12.81 15.60
CA GLN A 215 -19.04 12.38 15.66
C GLN A 215 -19.99 13.44 15.11
#